data_ad50122e05ae0ffdc795500b7bee512c
#
_entry.id   ad50122e05ae0ffdc795500b7bee512c
#
_cell.length_a   1.000
_cell.length_b   1.000
_cell.length_c   1.000
_cell.angle_alpha   90.00
_cell.angle_beta   90.00
_cell.angle_gamma   90.00
#
_symmetry.space_group_name_H-M   'P 1'
#
loop_
_entity.id
_entity.type
_entity.pdbx_description
1 polymer ?
#
loop_
_entity_poly.entity_id
_entity_poly.type
_entity_poly.pdbx_seq_one_letter_code
_entity_poly.pdbx_strand_id
1 'polypeptide(L)'
;VNLRIMATKSAFAVKHNNKTCIQGRTHLKMALSTCLSKTVRSIDQFTETVGNAISWLNIVMVVLTCLTVVLRYVFNHSSIMAQEGIMYLHAAVFLVASAYTLKHDEHVRVDIFYHKLSPRGKAAINLFGTLLLLAPVMIFIGWSSWPYIANSWSILETSQEAAGIPLVYLLKSLIIAMVAVMLLQAFSEIIRSIATLIGLPVEQPFKSEGAL
;
A
#
# COMPACT_ATOMS: atom_id res chain seq x y z
N VAL A 1 36.22 27.76 51.13
CA VAL A 1 36.75 26.67 50.28
C VAL A 1 35.67 25.60 50.03
N ASN A 2 34.80 25.31 51.05
CA ASN A 2 33.79 24.22 50.90
C ASN A 2 32.62 24.51 49.93
N LEU A 3 32.23 25.77 49.72
CA LEU A 3 31.11 26.12 48.85
C LEU A 3 31.43 25.91 47.33
N ARG A 4 32.68 26.10 46.93
CA ARG A 4 33.12 25.86 45.52
C ARG A 4 33.16 24.37 45.17
N ILE A 5 33.48 23.51 46.09
CA ILE A 5 33.55 22.05 45.91
C ILE A 5 32.14 21.44 45.81
N MET A 6 31.15 21.97 46.56
CA MET A 6 29.75 21.53 46.45
C MET A 6 29.11 21.95 45.11
N ALA A 7 29.38 23.16 44.61
CA ALA A 7 28.88 23.63 43.32
C ALA A 7 29.42 22.82 42.13
N THR A 8 30.69 22.43 42.16
CA THR A 8 31.30 21.59 41.10
C THR A 8 30.79 20.15 41.12
N LYS A 9 30.53 19.57 42.31
CA LYS A 9 29.95 18.22 42.42
C LYS A 9 28.48 18.18 41.95
N SER A 10 27.67 19.21 42.22
CA SER A 10 26.30 19.28 41.76
C SER A 10 26.22 19.49 40.22
N ALA A 11 27.07 20.34 39.68
CA ALA A 11 27.16 20.56 38.24
C ALA A 11 27.62 19.30 37.48
N PHE A 12 28.56 18.53 38.05
CA PHE A 12 29.02 17.26 37.47
C PHE A 12 27.95 16.17 37.50
N ALA A 13 27.19 16.05 38.63
CA ALA A 13 26.07 15.10 38.77
C ALA A 13 24.93 15.40 37.77
N VAL A 14 24.56 16.68 37.60
CA VAL A 14 23.55 17.11 36.66
C VAL A 14 23.99 16.84 35.19
N LYS A 15 25.25 17.07 34.90
CA LYS A 15 25.82 16.81 33.52
C LYS A 15 25.91 15.31 33.25
N HIS A 16 26.18 14.47 34.23
CA HIS A 16 26.21 13.02 34.07
C HIS A 16 24.80 12.42 33.92
N ASN A 17 23.84 12.91 34.69
CA ASN A 17 22.44 12.47 34.62
C ASN A 17 21.77 12.88 33.28
N ASN A 18 22.17 14.04 32.75
CA ASN A 18 21.68 14.51 31.43
C ASN A 18 22.26 13.67 30.27
N LYS A 19 23.52 13.22 30.37
CA LYS A 19 24.12 12.31 29.36
C LYS A 19 23.44 10.94 29.33
N THR A 20 23.17 10.34 30.46
CA THR A 20 22.47 9.03 30.56
C THR A 20 21.03 9.13 30.08
N CYS A 21 20.33 10.22 30.38
CA CYS A 21 18.97 10.44 29.88
C CYS A 21 18.93 10.65 28.35
N ILE A 22 19.89 11.36 27.79
CA ILE A 22 20.03 11.56 26.32
C ILE A 22 20.37 10.23 25.64
N GLN A 23 21.28 9.43 26.22
CA GLN A 23 21.70 8.15 25.69
C GLN A 23 20.58 7.10 25.73
N GLY A 24 19.77 7.05 26.78
CA GLY A 24 18.57 6.22 26.87
C GLY A 24 17.51 6.60 25.83
N ARG A 25 17.33 7.90 25.60
CA ARG A 25 16.38 8.40 24.58
C ARG A 25 16.82 8.10 23.14
N THR A 26 18.13 8.10 22.86
CA THR A 26 18.67 7.73 21.56
C THR A 26 18.56 6.22 21.31
N HIS A 27 18.84 5.38 22.30
CA HIS A 27 18.65 3.92 22.18
C HIS A 27 17.18 3.54 21.99
N LEU A 28 16.26 4.17 22.71
CA LEU A 28 14.83 3.93 22.54
C LEU A 28 14.35 4.34 21.13
N LYS A 29 14.78 5.50 20.65
CA LYS A 29 14.47 5.95 19.27
C LYS A 29 15.02 5.01 18.21
N MET A 30 16.24 4.50 18.41
CA MET A 30 16.89 3.57 17.49
C MET A 30 16.19 2.19 17.48
N ALA A 31 15.78 1.67 18.64
CA ALA A 31 15.02 0.44 18.73
C ALA A 31 13.62 0.57 18.08
N LEU A 32 12.96 1.71 18.34
CA LEU A 32 11.63 1.99 17.77
C LEU A 32 11.71 2.13 16.23
N SER A 33 12.70 2.86 15.71
CA SER A 33 12.90 3.01 14.27
C SER A 33 13.20 1.68 13.59
N THR A 34 13.97 0.80 14.23
CA THR A 34 14.28 -0.53 13.69
C THR A 34 13.05 -1.44 13.64
N CYS A 35 12.19 -1.39 14.65
CA CYS A 35 10.94 -2.16 14.64
C CYS A 35 9.97 -1.65 13.57
N LEU A 36 9.76 -0.33 13.50
CA LEU A 36 8.90 0.31 12.51
C LEU A 36 9.39 0.08 11.08
N SER A 37 10.71 0.19 10.83
CA SER A 37 11.28 -0.05 9.51
C SER A 37 11.14 -1.50 9.06
N LYS A 38 11.24 -2.48 9.97
CA LYS A 38 11.01 -3.89 9.66
C LYS A 38 9.55 -4.13 9.23
N THR A 39 8.59 -3.57 9.95
CA THR A 39 7.16 -3.71 9.61
C THR A 39 6.85 -3.09 8.25
N VAL A 40 7.29 -1.85 8.04
CA VAL A 40 7.13 -1.16 6.75
C VAL A 40 7.76 -1.95 5.62
N ARG A 41 9.00 -2.42 5.79
CA ARG A 41 9.72 -3.21 4.78
C ARG A 41 9.03 -4.52 4.46
N SER A 42 8.47 -5.21 5.44
CA SER A 42 7.74 -6.46 5.22
C SER A 42 6.47 -6.24 4.40
N ILE A 43 5.70 -5.17 4.69
CA ILE A 43 4.51 -4.80 3.94
C ILE A 43 4.89 -4.40 2.51
N ASP A 44 5.90 -3.57 2.36
CA ASP A 44 6.38 -3.10 1.06
C ASP A 44 6.90 -4.25 0.19
N GLN A 45 7.58 -5.22 0.79
CA GLN A 45 8.07 -6.41 0.09
C GLN A 45 6.93 -7.33 -0.35
N PHE A 46 5.89 -7.47 0.47
CA PHE A 46 4.68 -8.19 0.09
C PHE A 46 3.99 -7.51 -1.11
N THR A 47 3.78 -6.19 -1.03
CA THR A 47 3.16 -5.40 -2.11
C THR A 47 3.98 -5.48 -3.42
N GLU A 48 5.31 -5.48 -3.32
CA GLU A 48 6.21 -5.64 -4.46
C GLU A 48 6.08 -7.01 -5.12
N THR A 49 6.06 -8.06 -4.32
CA THR A 49 5.91 -9.43 -4.82
C THR A 49 4.56 -9.61 -5.52
N VAL A 50 3.50 -9.08 -4.93
CA VAL A 50 2.15 -9.09 -5.53
C VAL A 50 2.12 -8.27 -6.82
N GLY A 51 2.71 -7.07 -6.83
CA GLY A 51 2.80 -6.23 -8.02
C GLY A 51 3.53 -6.89 -9.18
N ASN A 52 4.69 -7.51 -8.90
CA ASN A 52 5.46 -8.25 -9.90
C ASN A 52 4.69 -9.47 -10.46
N ALA A 53 4.01 -10.22 -9.59
CA ALA A 53 3.17 -11.35 -10.03
C ALA A 53 2.04 -10.86 -10.96
N ILE A 54 1.42 -9.73 -10.65
CA ILE A 54 0.34 -9.14 -11.44
C ILE A 54 0.85 -8.62 -12.79
N SER A 55 2.07 -8.11 -12.87
CA SER A 55 2.67 -7.69 -14.13
C SER A 55 2.74 -8.83 -15.15
N TRP A 56 3.00 -10.06 -14.71
CA TRP A 56 2.95 -11.25 -15.56
C TRP A 56 1.53 -11.57 -16.03
N LEU A 57 0.51 -11.40 -15.17
CA LEU A 57 -0.89 -11.58 -15.57
C LEU A 57 -1.30 -10.61 -16.69
N ASN A 58 -0.71 -9.41 -16.73
CA ASN A 58 -0.96 -8.45 -17.79
C ASN A 58 -0.47 -8.99 -19.16
N ILE A 59 0.69 -9.64 -19.19
CA ILE A 59 1.19 -10.29 -20.42
C ILE A 59 0.24 -11.41 -20.86
N VAL A 60 -0.20 -12.25 -19.91
CA VAL A 60 -1.17 -13.32 -20.22
C VAL A 60 -2.47 -12.74 -20.77
N MET A 61 -2.97 -11.65 -20.19
CA MET A 61 -4.18 -10.96 -20.63
C MET A 61 -4.02 -10.46 -22.10
N VAL A 62 -2.89 -9.84 -22.43
CA VAL A 62 -2.62 -9.36 -23.79
C VAL A 62 -2.60 -10.53 -24.80
N VAL A 63 -1.90 -11.62 -24.47
CA VAL A 63 -1.83 -12.80 -25.32
C VAL A 63 -3.22 -13.43 -25.54
N LEU A 64 -4.01 -13.58 -24.45
CA LEU A 64 -5.39 -14.10 -24.55
C LEU A 64 -6.28 -13.19 -25.39
N THR A 65 -6.14 -11.87 -25.24
CA THR A 65 -6.89 -10.91 -26.04
C THR A 65 -6.56 -11.04 -27.53
N CYS A 66 -5.26 -11.09 -27.89
CA CYS A 66 -4.83 -11.31 -29.27
C CYS A 66 -5.36 -12.64 -29.82
N LEU A 67 -5.25 -13.71 -29.04
CA LEU A 67 -5.75 -15.03 -29.44
C LEU A 67 -7.26 -15.01 -29.67
N THR A 68 -8.03 -14.39 -28.80
CA THR A 68 -9.48 -14.28 -28.93
C THR A 68 -9.88 -13.50 -30.19
N VAL A 69 -9.14 -12.44 -30.51
CA VAL A 69 -9.35 -11.66 -31.74
C VAL A 69 -9.07 -12.51 -32.99
N VAL A 70 -7.94 -13.23 -33.02
CA VAL A 70 -7.59 -14.11 -34.15
C VAL A 70 -8.64 -15.22 -34.33
N LEU A 71 -9.04 -15.89 -33.23
CA LEU A 71 -10.07 -16.93 -33.29
C LEU A 71 -11.38 -16.40 -33.85
N ARG A 72 -11.79 -15.20 -33.45
CA ARG A 72 -13.03 -14.58 -33.89
C ARG A 72 -13.00 -14.19 -35.37
N TYR A 73 -11.93 -13.55 -35.83
CA TYR A 73 -11.90 -12.95 -37.19
C TYR A 73 -11.34 -13.90 -38.24
N VAL A 74 -10.41 -14.80 -37.90
CA VAL A 74 -9.81 -15.74 -38.86
C VAL A 74 -10.58 -17.06 -38.85
N PHE A 75 -10.94 -17.57 -37.70
CA PHE A 75 -11.61 -18.88 -37.55
C PHE A 75 -13.12 -18.77 -37.37
N ASN A 76 -13.66 -17.56 -37.32
CA ASN A 76 -15.08 -17.29 -37.09
C ASN A 76 -15.64 -17.99 -35.83
N HIS A 77 -14.76 -18.21 -34.85
CA HIS A 77 -15.08 -18.87 -33.56
C HIS A 77 -15.03 -17.88 -32.41
N SER A 78 -16.16 -17.68 -31.73
CA SER A 78 -16.27 -16.80 -30.57
C SER A 78 -16.45 -17.63 -29.30
N SER A 79 -15.59 -17.43 -28.30
CA SER A 79 -15.69 -18.08 -26.99
C SER A 79 -16.04 -17.05 -25.93
N ILE A 80 -17.22 -17.18 -25.32
CA ILE A 80 -17.69 -16.37 -24.19
C ILE A 80 -16.77 -16.56 -23.00
N MET A 81 -16.39 -17.81 -22.69
CA MET A 81 -15.48 -18.14 -21.60
C MET A 81 -14.12 -17.42 -21.72
N ALA A 82 -13.56 -17.30 -22.95
CA ALA A 82 -12.31 -16.58 -23.16
C ALA A 82 -12.46 -15.06 -22.91
N GLN A 83 -13.57 -14.47 -23.35
CA GLN A 83 -13.88 -13.05 -23.11
C GLN A 83 -14.07 -12.75 -21.63
N GLU A 84 -14.80 -13.58 -20.91
CA GLU A 84 -14.95 -13.46 -19.44
C GLU A 84 -13.61 -13.67 -18.72
N GLY A 85 -12.79 -14.63 -19.15
CA GLY A 85 -11.45 -14.85 -18.59
C GLY A 85 -10.56 -13.61 -18.71
N ILE A 86 -10.61 -12.91 -19.84
CA ILE A 86 -9.91 -11.64 -20.03
C ILE A 86 -10.45 -10.57 -19.03
N MET A 87 -11.76 -10.49 -18.87
CA MET A 87 -12.37 -9.57 -17.91
C MET A 87 -11.96 -9.88 -16.45
N TYR A 88 -11.89 -11.14 -16.06
CA TYR A 88 -11.42 -11.57 -14.74
C TYR A 88 -9.95 -11.20 -14.50
N LEU A 89 -9.09 -11.44 -15.52
CA LEU A 89 -7.68 -11.05 -15.45
C LEU A 89 -7.53 -9.53 -15.36
N HIS A 90 -8.29 -8.78 -16.14
CA HIS A 90 -8.28 -7.33 -16.07
C HIS A 90 -8.70 -6.80 -14.70
N ALA A 91 -9.78 -7.34 -14.14
CA ALA A 91 -10.23 -6.99 -12.81
C ALA A 91 -9.17 -7.30 -11.74
N ALA A 92 -8.53 -8.48 -11.81
CA ALA A 92 -7.46 -8.86 -10.89
C ALA A 92 -6.27 -7.90 -10.98
N VAL A 93 -5.80 -7.62 -12.21
CA VAL A 93 -4.69 -6.69 -12.45
C VAL A 93 -5.03 -5.31 -11.92
N PHE A 94 -6.17 -4.75 -12.29
CA PHE A 94 -6.53 -3.39 -11.92
C PHE A 94 -6.75 -3.20 -10.41
N LEU A 95 -7.50 -4.11 -9.79
CA LEU A 95 -7.84 -3.99 -8.38
C LEU A 95 -6.63 -4.24 -7.46
N VAL A 96 -5.84 -5.25 -7.76
CA VAL A 96 -4.73 -5.61 -6.86
C VAL A 96 -3.48 -4.75 -7.12
N ALA A 97 -3.24 -4.29 -8.36
CA ALA A 97 -2.15 -3.36 -8.66
C ALA A 97 -2.35 -1.97 -8.04
N SER A 98 -3.57 -1.60 -7.63
CA SER A 98 -3.83 -0.30 -7.01
C SER A 98 -2.97 -0.03 -5.76
N ALA A 99 -2.69 -1.05 -4.95
CA ALA A 99 -1.82 -0.93 -3.79
C ALA A 99 -0.33 -0.77 -4.17
N TYR A 100 0.11 -1.41 -5.25
CA TYR A 100 1.45 -1.22 -5.81
C TYR A 100 1.63 0.24 -6.26
N THR A 101 0.65 0.80 -6.96
CA THR A 101 0.64 2.22 -7.37
C THR A 101 0.67 3.16 -6.18
N LEU A 102 -0.03 2.83 -5.09
CA LEU A 102 0.03 3.61 -3.84
C LEU A 102 1.43 3.60 -3.23
N LYS A 103 2.10 2.44 -3.19
CA LYS A 103 3.46 2.29 -2.67
C LYS A 103 4.47 3.15 -3.43
N HIS A 104 4.38 3.19 -4.76
CA HIS A 104 5.31 3.92 -5.61
C HIS A 104 5.00 5.41 -5.75
N ASP A 105 4.04 5.93 -4.98
CA ASP A 105 3.64 7.34 -4.98
C ASP A 105 3.12 7.83 -6.34
N GLU A 106 2.68 6.91 -7.20
CA GLU A 106 2.19 7.16 -8.56
C GLU A 106 0.68 7.45 -8.62
N HIS A 107 0.02 7.60 -7.46
CA HIS A 107 -1.36 8.06 -7.41
C HIS A 107 -1.46 9.51 -7.88
N VAL A 108 -2.50 9.78 -8.66
CA VAL A 108 -2.77 11.13 -9.20
C VAL A 108 -2.86 12.13 -8.05
N ARG A 109 -1.91 13.08 -8.00
CA ARG A 109 -1.83 14.15 -7.01
C ARG A 109 -1.79 15.50 -7.71
N VAL A 110 -2.20 16.53 -6.99
CA VAL A 110 -2.03 17.91 -7.47
C VAL A 110 -0.58 18.35 -7.19
N ASP A 111 0.33 17.97 -8.05
CA ASP A 111 1.78 18.12 -7.88
C ASP A 111 2.25 19.58 -7.78
N ILE A 112 1.49 20.51 -8.35
CA ILE A 112 1.84 21.95 -8.38
C ILE A 112 2.11 22.52 -6.99
N PHE A 113 1.34 22.08 -5.98
CA PHE A 113 1.51 22.51 -4.59
C PHE A 113 2.47 21.59 -3.82
N TYR A 114 2.47 20.29 -4.15
CA TYR A 114 3.23 19.28 -3.42
C TYR A 114 4.75 19.46 -3.56
N HIS A 115 5.23 19.81 -4.75
CA HIS A 115 6.69 20.02 -4.98
C HIS A 115 7.31 21.16 -4.16
N LYS A 116 6.54 22.19 -3.81
CA LYS A 116 6.99 23.35 -3.03
C LYS A 116 7.05 23.10 -1.53
N LEU A 117 6.54 21.96 -1.05
CA LEU A 117 6.46 21.67 0.39
C LEU A 117 7.75 21.05 0.93
N SER A 118 8.04 21.39 2.20
CA SER A 118 9.10 20.74 2.96
C SER A 118 8.80 19.25 3.16
N PRO A 119 9.80 18.40 3.45
CA PRO A 119 9.59 16.99 3.70
C PRO A 119 8.55 16.70 4.80
N ARG A 120 8.50 17.54 5.83
CA ARG A 120 7.49 17.46 6.89
C ARG A 120 6.09 17.84 6.39
N GLY A 121 6.00 18.86 5.53
CA GLY A 121 4.73 19.25 4.92
C GLY A 121 4.16 18.14 4.03
N LYS A 122 5.01 17.50 3.24
CA LYS A 122 4.63 16.33 2.43
C LYS A 122 4.13 15.18 3.30
N ALA A 123 4.85 14.84 4.37
CA ALA A 123 4.45 13.80 5.31
C ALA A 123 3.11 14.11 6.01
N ALA A 124 2.86 15.38 6.36
CA ALA A 124 1.59 15.79 6.95
C ALA A 124 0.41 15.62 5.97
N ILE A 125 0.57 16.03 4.71
CA ILE A 125 -0.48 15.88 3.69
C ILE A 125 -0.73 14.40 3.39
N ASN A 126 0.32 13.58 3.27
CA ASN A 126 0.20 12.15 3.06
C ASN A 126 -0.54 11.49 4.23
N LEU A 127 -0.17 11.83 5.46
CA LEU A 127 -0.85 11.30 6.65
C LEU A 127 -2.34 11.66 6.66
N PHE A 128 -2.66 12.93 6.38
CA PHE A 128 -4.03 13.42 6.38
C PHE A 128 -4.86 12.79 5.26
N GLY A 129 -4.32 12.72 4.04
CA GLY A 129 -4.96 12.08 2.89
C GLY A 129 -5.19 10.59 3.11
N THR A 130 -4.20 9.88 3.65
CA THR A 130 -4.32 8.45 3.92
C THR A 130 -5.31 8.16 5.05
N LEU A 131 -5.28 8.94 6.14
CA LEU A 131 -6.11 8.69 7.32
C LEU A 131 -7.57 9.15 7.13
N LEU A 132 -7.79 10.30 6.46
CA LEU A 132 -9.13 10.89 6.34
C LEU A 132 -9.84 10.57 5.01
N LEU A 133 -9.10 10.30 3.95
CA LEU A 133 -9.69 9.94 2.67
C LEU A 133 -9.56 8.45 2.38
N LEU A 134 -8.32 7.94 2.29
CA LEU A 134 -8.09 6.59 1.81
C LEU A 134 -8.66 5.54 2.76
N ALA A 135 -8.29 5.57 4.03
CA ALA A 135 -8.69 4.55 5.00
C ALA A 135 -10.22 4.48 5.20
N PRO A 136 -10.95 5.60 5.42
CA PRO A 136 -12.41 5.54 5.57
C PRO A 136 -13.11 5.06 4.31
N VAL A 137 -12.66 5.49 3.13
CA VAL A 137 -13.25 5.06 1.86
C VAL A 137 -13.04 3.57 1.65
N MET A 138 -11.84 3.03 1.90
CA MET A 138 -11.57 1.60 1.78
C MET A 138 -12.39 0.78 2.79
N ILE A 139 -12.50 1.24 4.04
CA ILE A 139 -13.33 0.59 5.06
C ILE A 139 -14.80 0.61 4.63
N PHE A 140 -15.29 1.73 4.12
CA PHE A 140 -16.66 1.85 3.64
C PHE A 140 -16.92 0.90 2.46
N ILE A 141 -16.02 0.82 1.48
CA ILE A 141 -16.13 -0.11 0.35
C ILE A 141 -16.16 -1.57 0.87
N GLY A 142 -15.25 -1.93 1.76
CA GLY A 142 -15.21 -3.27 2.34
C GLY A 142 -16.47 -3.64 3.09
N TRP A 143 -16.98 -2.74 3.92
CA TRP A 143 -18.21 -2.92 4.67
C TRP A 143 -19.42 -3.05 3.76
N SER A 144 -19.57 -2.13 2.82
CA SER A 144 -20.69 -2.07 1.88
C SER A 144 -20.73 -3.27 0.93
N SER A 145 -19.57 -3.76 0.50
CA SER A 145 -19.45 -4.89 -0.42
C SER A 145 -19.57 -6.25 0.27
N TRP A 146 -19.43 -6.32 1.60
CA TRP A 146 -19.44 -7.59 2.33
C TRP A 146 -20.71 -8.43 2.11
N PRO A 147 -21.93 -7.89 2.28
CA PRO A 147 -23.16 -8.67 2.06
C PRO A 147 -23.30 -9.16 0.61
N TYR A 148 -22.86 -8.33 -0.35
CA TYR A 148 -22.88 -8.66 -1.77
C TYR A 148 -21.97 -9.85 -2.10
N ILE A 149 -20.80 -9.90 -1.51
CA ILE A 149 -19.83 -10.98 -1.70
C ILE A 149 -20.27 -12.23 -0.94
N ALA A 150 -20.73 -12.09 0.30
CA ALA A 150 -21.21 -13.20 1.12
C ALA A 150 -22.41 -13.91 0.46
N ASN A 151 -23.35 -13.16 -0.10
CA ASN A 151 -24.47 -13.72 -0.85
C ASN A 151 -24.00 -14.47 -2.10
N SER A 152 -23.05 -13.92 -2.84
CA SER A 152 -22.47 -14.57 -4.02
C SER A 152 -21.80 -15.92 -3.69
N TRP A 153 -21.10 -16.00 -2.55
CA TRP A 153 -20.52 -17.24 -2.05
C TRP A 153 -21.55 -18.26 -1.59
N SER A 154 -22.66 -17.81 -0.98
CA SER A 154 -23.70 -18.72 -0.48
C SER A 154 -24.41 -19.49 -1.59
N ILE A 155 -24.52 -18.90 -2.79
CA ILE A 155 -25.16 -19.51 -3.95
C ILE A 155 -24.15 -20.04 -4.98
N LEU A 156 -22.83 -19.90 -4.73
CA LEU A 156 -21.76 -20.20 -5.69
C LEU A 156 -22.07 -19.60 -7.07
N GLU A 157 -22.28 -18.28 -7.08
CA GLU A 157 -22.81 -17.54 -8.22
C GLU A 157 -22.00 -17.81 -9.50
N THR A 158 -22.71 -18.23 -10.54
CA THR A 158 -22.15 -18.51 -11.87
C THR A 158 -22.40 -17.34 -12.81
N SER A 159 -21.72 -17.33 -13.97
CA SER A 159 -22.01 -16.38 -15.02
C SER A 159 -23.46 -16.47 -15.49
N GLN A 160 -24.01 -15.33 -15.90
CA GLN A 160 -25.34 -15.27 -16.52
C GLN A 160 -25.31 -15.72 -17.99
N GLU A 161 -24.13 -15.81 -18.59
CA GLU A 161 -23.94 -16.28 -19.96
C GLU A 161 -23.91 -17.80 -20.02
N ALA A 162 -24.59 -18.39 -21.02
CA ALA A 162 -24.78 -19.84 -21.15
C ALA A 162 -23.48 -20.67 -21.24
N ALA A 163 -22.37 -20.06 -21.62
CA ALA A 163 -21.04 -20.69 -21.72
C ALA A 163 -19.98 -19.87 -20.97
N GLY A 164 -20.38 -19.14 -19.94
CA GLY A 164 -19.51 -18.30 -19.13
C GLY A 164 -18.78 -19.09 -18.03
N ILE A 165 -17.88 -18.40 -17.33
CA ILE A 165 -17.06 -18.98 -16.24
C ILE A 165 -17.89 -19.04 -14.96
N PRO A 166 -18.03 -20.22 -14.31
CA PRO A 166 -18.84 -20.38 -13.09
C PRO A 166 -18.08 -19.91 -11.83
N LEU A 167 -17.44 -18.74 -11.86
CA LEU A 167 -16.56 -18.25 -10.79
C LEU A 167 -16.81 -16.77 -10.44
N VAL A 168 -18.06 -16.29 -10.62
CA VAL A 168 -18.43 -14.89 -10.34
C VAL A 168 -18.18 -14.51 -8.88
N TYR A 169 -18.38 -15.43 -7.94
CA TYR A 169 -18.07 -15.24 -6.53
C TYR A 169 -16.58 -14.93 -6.28
N LEU A 170 -15.67 -15.52 -7.07
CA LEU A 170 -14.23 -15.23 -7.03
C LEU A 170 -13.93 -13.81 -7.56
N LEU A 171 -14.55 -13.43 -8.68
CA LEU A 171 -14.42 -12.09 -9.23
C LEU A 171 -14.85 -11.03 -8.21
N LYS A 172 -15.98 -11.23 -7.53
CA LYS A 172 -16.46 -10.33 -6.47
C LYS A 172 -15.51 -10.28 -5.27
N SER A 173 -14.86 -11.39 -4.94
CA SER A 173 -13.88 -11.44 -3.84
C SER A 173 -12.65 -10.57 -4.08
N LEU A 174 -12.33 -10.23 -5.34
CA LEU A 174 -11.24 -9.28 -5.66
C LEU A 174 -11.46 -7.90 -5.05
N ILE A 175 -12.70 -7.51 -4.78
CA ILE A 175 -13.01 -6.24 -4.11
C ILE A 175 -12.45 -6.25 -2.68
N ILE A 176 -12.65 -7.34 -1.93
CA ILE A 176 -12.10 -7.47 -0.58
C ILE A 176 -10.58 -7.61 -0.63
N ALA A 177 -10.04 -8.33 -1.60
CA ALA A 177 -8.60 -8.42 -1.80
C ALA A 177 -7.97 -7.03 -2.02
N MET A 178 -8.57 -6.21 -2.88
CA MET A 178 -8.17 -4.81 -3.09
C MET A 178 -8.22 -4.02 -1.78
N VAL A 179 -9.34 -4.06 -1.07
CA VAL A 179 -9.49 -3.34 0.21
C VAL A 179 -8.42 -3.77 1.21
N ALA A 180 -8.16 -5.07 1.34
CA ALA A 180 -7.16 -5.60 2.27
C ALA A 180 -5.75 -5.12 1.93
N VAL A 181 -5.33 -5.23 0.66
CA VAL A 181 -3.99 -4.83 0.23
C VAL A 181 -3.81 -3.31 0.29
N MET A 182 -4.86 -2.53 -0.06
CA MET A 182 -4.85 -1.07 0.06
C MET A 182 -4.76 -0.60 1.51
N LEU A 183 -5.52 -1.20 2.42
CA LEU A 183 -5.44 -0.86 3.86
C LEU A 183 -4.08 -1.25 4.46
N LEU A 184 -3.51 -2.38 4.03
CA LEU A 184 -2.18 -2.78 4.45
C LEU A 184 -1.13 -1.75 4.02
N GLN A 185 -1.19 -1.29 2.77
CA GLN A 185 -0.28 -0.28 2.24
C GLN A 185 -0.53 1.11 2.88
N ALA A 186 -1.80 1.48 3.10
CA ALA A 186 -2.17 2.69 3.83
C ALA A 186 -1.57 2.70 5.25
N PHE A 187 -1.58 1.57 5.94
CA PHE A 187 -0.96 1.44 7.26
C PHE A 187 0.56 1.66 7.20
N SER A 188 1.24 1.11 6.19
CA SER A 188 2.67 1.37 5.95
C SER A 188 2.96 2.86 5.74
N GLU A 189 2.13 3.54 4.93
CA GLU A 189 2.28 4.97 4.65
C GLU A 189 2.01 5.85 5.87
N ILE A 190 1.04 5.49 6.72
CA ILE A 190 0.78 6.18 8.01
C ILE A 190 2.01 6.08 8.91
N ILE A 191 2.58 4.89 9.08
CA ILE A 191 3.79 4.68 9.90
C ILE A 191 4.94 5.55 9.37
N ARG A 192 5.17 5.55 8.07
CA ARG A 192 6.24 6.30 7.41
C ARG A 192 6.06 7.81 7.59
N SER A 193 4.84 8.29 7.41
CA SER A 193 4.49 9.70 7.59
C SER A 193 4.68 10.17 9.02
N ILE A 194 4.23 9.40 10.00
CA ILE A 194 4.42 9.69 11.44
C ILE A 194 5.91 9.69 11.78
N ALA A 195 6.68 8.70 11.32
CA ALA A 195 8.11 8.61 11.58
C ALA A 195 8.86 9.83 11.02
N THR A 196 8.51 10.30 9.82
CA THR A 196 9.07 11.51 9.20
C THR A 196 8.73 12.77 10.01
N LEU A 197 7.51 12.90 10.53
CA LEU A 197 7.09 14.02 11.36
C LEU A 197 7.86 14.09 12.68
N ILE A 198 8.12 12.92 13.31
CA ILE A 198 8.87 12.81 14.57
C ILE A 198 10.39 12.91 14.34
N GLY A 199 10.84 12.87 13.07
CA GLY A 199 12.25 12.92 12.69
C GLY A 199 13.01 11.61 12.95
N LEU A 200 12.30 10.47 12.89
CA LEU A 200 12.92 9.16 12.92
C LEU A 200 13.38 8.77 11.49
N PRO A 201 14.58 8.19 11.34
CA PRO A 201 15.02 7.67 10.05
C PRO A 201 14.23 6.40 9.72
N VAL A 202 13.29 6.50 8.80
CA VAL A 202 12.56 5.37 8.21
C VAL A 202 12.77 5.42 6.70
N GLU A 203 12.93 4.26 6.11
CA GLU A 203 13.17 4.09 4.67
C GLU A 203 12.05 4.77 3.87
N GLN A 204 12.43 5.73 3.02
CA GLN A 204 11.49 6.42 2.12
C GLN A 204 11.14 5.48 0.95
N PRO A 205 9.93 5.58 0.37
CA PRO A 205 9.61 4.81 -0.83
C PRO A 205 10.62 5.15 -1.93
N PHE A 206 10.91 4.14 -2.73
CA PHE A 206 11.84 4.27 -3.85
C PHE A 206 11.36 5.40 -4.76
N LYS A 207 12.07 6.53 -4.76
CA LYS A 207 11.90 7.52 -5.80
C LYS A 207 12.40 6.90 -7.08
N SER A 208 11.54 6.67 -8.05
CA SER A 208 11.99 6.44 -9.41
C SER A 208 12.73 7.70 -9.85
N GLU A 209 14.06 7.69 -9.78
CA GLU A 209 14.91 8.63 -10.50
C GLU A 209 14.73 8.31 -11.99
N GLY A 210 13.87 9.03 -12.67
CA GLY A 210 13.73 8.85 -14.11
C GLY A 210 12.36 9.19 -14.69
N ALA A 211 11.81 10.34 -14.33
CA ALA A 211 10.86 11.01 -15.20
C ALA A 211 11.45 12.37 -15.54
N LEU A 212 12.24 12.39 -16.61
CA LEU A 212 12.53 13.59 -17.41
C LEU A 212 11.29 13.96 -18.21
#